data_88182012ffaa5b677009a93605e9e90e
#
_entry.id   88182012ffaa5b677009a93605e9e90e
#
_cell.length_a   1.000
_cell.length_b   1.000
_cell.length_c   1.000
_cell.angle_alpha   90.00
_cell.angle_beta   90.00
_cell.angle_gamma   90.00
#
_symmetry.space_group_name_H-M   'P 1'
#
loop_
_entity.id
_entity.type
_entity.pdbx_description
1 polymer ?
#
loop_
_entity_poly.entity_id
_entity_poly.type
_entity_poly.pdbx_seq_one_letter_code
_entity_poly.pdbx_strand_id
1 'polypeptide(L)'
;MSDAGCGLLLFSPAGVLRSVVPLRRAAARLGKLGFSVSIDADATARIQRFAGDDETRLAALHRIAGLRPSVALATRGGYGLTRLLDRIDWKRIARSVDAGTRWVGMSDMTSLQLGLLAHGGGVTWAGPLACDDFGRSSAEGGVDDVTEGCFVEAMSGALEAVGFRTDVGFDGLDVRGTLWGGNLAIVNSLLATPHWPRIKGGILFVEDVNEHPYRVERNLLQLHQAGVLDA
;
A
#
# COMPACT_ATOMS: atom_id res chain seq x y z
N MET A 1 0.25 26.83 -19.21
CA MET A 1 -0.06 25.46 -18.81
C MET A 1 -0.47 25.53 -17.35
N SER A 2 -1.72 25.18 -17.03
CA SER A 2 -2.26 25.32 -15.68
C SER A 2 -1.50 24.43 -14.72
N ASP A 3 -1.00 25.01 -13.66
CA ASP A 3 -0.34 24.41 -12.50
C ASP A 3 -1.38 23.61 -11.68
N ALA A 4 -1.96 22.59 -12.32
CA ALA A 4 -2.83 21.66 -11.63
C ALA A 4 -1.92 20.69 -10.89
N GLY A 5 -1.69 20.96 -9.60
CA GLY A 5 -0.91 20.09 -8.72
C GLY A 5 -1.31 18.62 -8.86
N CYS A 6 -0.38 17.70 -8.63
CA CYS A 6 -0.60 16.27 -8.71
C CYS A 6 -1.81 15.87 -7.85
N GLY A 7 -2.86 15.36 -8.47
CA GLY A 7 -4.12 15.00 -7.80
C GLY A 7 -3.91 13.78 -6.89
N LEU A 8 -4.16 13.96 -5.59
CA LEU A 8 -4.03 12.90 -4.59
C LEU A 8 -5.37 12.66 -3.91
N LEU A 9 -5.83 11.40 -3.88
CA LEU A 9 -7.07 11.00 -3.26
C LEU A 9 -6.80 10.08 -2.06
N LEU A 10 -7.29 10.48 -0.88
CA LEU A 10 -7.22 9.70 0.36
C LEU A 10 -8.43 8.78 0.48
N PHE A 11 -8.22 7.50 0.77
CA PHE A 11 -9.30 6.50 0.88
C PHE A 11 -9.05 5.47 1.97
N SER A 12 -10.10 4.85 2.48
CA SER A 12 -10.03 3.88 3.57
C SER A 12 -10.47 2.49 3.09
N PRO A 13 -9.55 1.63 2.63
CA PRO A 13 -9.92 0.33 2.06
C PRO A 13 -10.18 -0.76 3.10
N ALA A 14 -9.71 -0.59 4.33
CA ALA A 14 -9.63 -1.65 5.32
C ALA A 14 -10.14 -1.21 6.70
N GLY A 15 -9.25 -0.82 7.59
CA GLY A 15 -9.59 -0.48 8.97
C GLY A 15 -10.28 0.88 9.13
N VAL A 16 -11.21 0.95 10.08
CA VAL A 16 -11.90 2.20 10.45
C VAL A 16 -10.92 3.22 11.04
N LEU A 17 -11.08 4.48 10.71
CA LEU A 17 -10.36 5.57 11.36
C LEU A 17 -10.81 5.71 12.83
N ARG A 18 -9.86 5.76 13.75
CA ARG A 18 -10.15 6.00 15.18
C ARG A 18 -10.65 7.43 15.42
N SER A 19 -10.14 8.36 14.61
CA SER A 19 -10.46 9.79 14.62
C SER A 19 -10.27 10.38 13.23
N VAL A 20 -11.00 11.43 12.91
CA VAL A 20 -10.83 12.20 11.67
C VAL A 20 -9.69 13.22 11.76
N VAL A 21 -9.14 13.45 12.95
CA VAL A 21 -8.07 14.44 13.15
C VAL A 21 -6.79 14.10 12.39
N PRO A 22 -6.25 12.85 12.45
CA PRO A 22 -5.11 12.47 11.62
C PRO A 22 -5.37 12.62 10.12
N LEU A 23 -6.58 12.28 9.64
CA LEU A 23 -6.95 12.42 8.24
C LEU A 23 -6.88 13.88 7.76
N ARG A 24 -7.46 14.80 8.54
CA ARG A 24 -7.42 16.24 8.24
C ARG A 24 -5.99 16.78 8.26
N ARG A 25 -5.18 16.33 9.21
CA ARG A 25 -3.77 16.71 9.32
C ARG A 25 -2.96 16.21 8.12
N ALA A 26 -3.16 14.96 7.73
CA ALA A 26 -2.53 14.38 6.54
C ALA A 26 -2.90 15.17 5.28
N ALA A 27 -4.19 15.46 5.07
CA ALA A 27 -4.64 16.25 3.94
C ALA A 27 -3.99 17.64 3.90
N ALA A 28 -3.94 18.33 5.05
CA ALA A 28 -3.32 19.66 5.14
C ALA A 28 -1.81 19.61 4.88
N ARG A 29 -1.10 18.58 5.38
CA ARG A 29 0.33 18.40 5.18
C ARG A 29 0.66 18.08 3.72
N LEU A 30 -0.03 17.12 3.14
CA LEU A 30 0.11 16.76 1.73
C LEU A 30 -0.20 17.94 0.79
N GLY A 31 -1.20 18.76 1.15
CA GLY A 31 -1.49 20.00 0.44
C GLY A 31 -0.32 20.99 0.47
N LYS A 32 0.39 21.12 1.60
CA LYS A 32 1.60 21.96 1.71
C LYS A 32 2.79 21.42 0.90
N LEU A 33 2.81 20.11 0.64
CA LEU A 33 3.81 19.46 -0.21
C LEU A 33 3.49 19.58 -1.72
N GLY A 34 2.43 20.33 -2.09
CA GLY A 34 2.10 20.62 -3.48
C GLY A 34 1.07 19.67 -4.11
N PHE A 35 0.48 18.74 -3.36
CA PHE A 35 -0.57 17.88 -3.88
C PHE A 35 -1.94 18.55 -3.84
N SER A 36 -2.75 18.33 -4.89
CA SER A 36 -4.18 18.66 -4.89
C SER A 36 -4.95 17.53 -4.19
N VAL A 37 -5.19 17.70 -2.88
CA VAL A 37 -5.72 16.61 -2.04
C VAL A 37 -7.25 16.59 -2.03
N SER A 38 -7.80 15.42 -2.30
CA SER A 38 -9.22 15.10 -2.09
C SER A 38 -9.37 13.89 -1.14
N ILE A 39 -10.54 13.78 -0.53
CA ILE A 39 -10.87 12.68 0.38
C ILE A 39 -12.08 11.95 -0.19
N ASP A 40 -11.98 10.64 -0.28
CA ASP A 40 -13.10 9.80 -0.72
C ASP A 40 -14.31 9.99 0.19
N ALA A 41 -15.52 9.99 -0.39
CA ALA A 41 -16.75 10.24 0.33
C ALA A 41 -16.98 9.28 1.51
N ASP A 42 -16.52 8.05 1.37
CA ASP A 42 -16.69 6.99 2.37
C ASP A 42 -15.45 6.79 3.26
N ALA A 43 -14.40 7.63 3.14
CA ALA A 43 -13.17 7.48 3.89
C ALA A 43 -13.34 7.47 5.42
N THR A 44 -14.44 8.03 5.93
CA THR A 44 -14.78 8.08 7.35
C THR A 44 -15.91 7.13 7.74
N ALA A 45 -16.39 6.30 6.82
CA ALA A 45 -17.41 5.32 7.10
C ALA A 45 -16.96 4.34 8.19
N ARG A 46 -17.93 3.83 8.98
CA ARG A 46 -17.63 2.99 10.14
C ARG A 46 -18.65 1.90 10.36
N ILE A 47 -18.19 0.66 10.29
CA ILE A 47 -18.94 -0.53 10.74
C ILE A 47 -17.97 -1.40 11.54
N GLN A 48 -18.16 -1.49 12.86
CA GLN A 48 -17.28 -2.24 13.74
C GLN A 48 -15.81 -1.80 13.59
N ARG A 49 -14.94 -2.69 13.14
CA ARG A 49 -13.50 -2.46 12.87
C ARG A 49 -13.17 -1.95 11.47
N PHE A 50 -14.17 -1.90 10.57
CA PHE A 50 -13.99 -1.62 9.15
C PHE A 50 -14.38 -0.18 8.79
N ALA A 51 -13.79 0.34 7.75
CA ALA A 51 -14.17 1.61 7.13
C ALA A 51 -15.41 1.43 6.24
N GLY A 52 -16.56 1.19 6.85
CA GLY A 52 -17.80 0.79 6.17
C GLY A 52 -17.91 -0.73 5.97
N ASP A 53 -19.02 -1.17 5.38
CA ASP A 53 -19.21 -2.58 5.00
C ASP A 53 -18.38 -2.98 3.77
N ASP A 54 -18.49 -4.23 3.36
CA ASP A 54 -17.74 -4.75 2.23
C ASP A 54 -18.14 -4.03 0.92
N GLU A 55 -19.44 -3.69 0.76
CA GLU A 55 -19.96 -2.96 -0.41
C GLU A 55 -19.39 -1.54 -0.49
N THR A 56 -19.42 -0.82 0.61
CA THR A 56 -18.87 0.56 0.71
C THR A 56 -17.40 0.59 0.32
N ARG A 57 -16.60 -0.30 0.86
CA ARG A 57 -15.16 -0.34 0.58
C ARG A 57 -14.85 -0.79 -0.85
N LEU A 58 -15.60 -1.77 -1.36
CA LEU A 58 -15.48 -2.22 -2.75
C LEU A 58 -15.87 -1.09 -3.73
N ALA A 59 -16.98 -0.40 -3.45
CA ALA A 59 -17.42 0.74 -4.25
C ALA A 59 -16.38 1.87 -4.25
N ALA A 60 -15.73 2.14 -3.12
CA ALA A 60 -14.64 3.11 -3.03
C ALA A 60 -13.48 2.75 -3.95
N LEU A 61 -13.00 1.49 -3.92
CA LEU A 61 -11.93 1.02 -4.82
C LEU A 61 -12.30 1.22 -6.29
N HIS A 62 -13.51 0.84 -6.68
CA HIS A 62 -13.97 0.97 -8.05
C HIS A 62 -14.20 2.42 -8.47
N ARG A 63 -14.67 3.28 -7.57
CA ARG A 63 -14.83 4.72 -7.79
C ARG A 63 -13.47 5.37 -8.07
N ILE A 64 -12.47 5.11 -7.21
CA ILE A 64 -11.12 5.64 -7.35
C ILE A 64 -10.48 5.19 -8.68
N ALA A 65 -10.60 3.91 -9.01
CA ALA A 65 -10.13 3.40 -10.29
C ALA A 65 -10.81 4.07 -11.51
N GLY A 66 -12.06 4.54 -11.34
CA GLY A 66 -12.77 5.31 -12.36
C GLY A 66 -12.34 6.77 -12.44
N LEU A 67 -12.05 7.39 -11.28
CA LEU A 67 -11.60 8.79 -11.18
C LEU A 67 -10.16 8.98 -11.66
N ARG A 68 -9.33 7.94 -11.52
CA ARG A 68 -7.92 7.93 -11.93
C ARG A 68 -7.11 9.11 -11.38
N PRO A 69 -7.08 9.34 -10.06
CA PRO A 69 -6.20 10.34 -9.49
C PRO A 69 -4.75 9.97 -9.78
N SER A 70 -3.84 10.95 -9.79
CA SER A 70 -2.40 10.66 -9.94
C SER A 70 -1.89 9.76 -8.81
N VAL A 71 -2.42 9.98 -7.60
CA VAL A 71 -2.09 9.17 -6.41
C VAL A 71 -3.36 8.76 -5.68
N ALA A 72 -3.52 7.48 -5.41
CA ALA A 72 -4.52 6.91 -4.51
C ALA A 72 -3.81 6.43 -3.24
N LEU A 73 -3.91 7.19 -2.15
CA LEU A 73 -3.20 6.92 -0.90
C LEU A 73 -4.13 6.36 0.17
N ALA A 74 -3.85 5.17 0.66
CA ALA A 74 -4.60 4.55 1.74
C ALA A 74 -4.46 5.33 3.05
N THR A 75 -5.57 5.52 3.77
CA THR A 75 -5.56 6.25 5.04
C THR A 75 -4.83 5.50 6.13
N ARG A 76 -5.08 4.20 6.23
CA ARG A 76 -4.44 3.29 7.20
C ARG A 76 -4.55 1.84 6.74
N GLY A 77 -3.78 0.96 7.38
CA GLY A 77 -3.90 -0.48 7.29
C GLY A 77 -5.09 -1.04 8.10
N GLY A 78 -4.90 -2.18 8.68
CA GLY A 78 -5.89 -2.91 9.47
C GLY A 78 -6.21 -4.23 8.83
N TYR A 79 -7.48 -4.64 8.81
CA TYR A 79 -7.95 -5.86 8.18
C TYR A 79 -9.21 -5.59 7.37
N GLY A 80 -9.33 -6.23 6.21
CA GLY A 80 -10.60 -6.21 5.48
C GLY A 80 -10.49 -6.34 3.97
N LEU A 81 -9.34 -6.08 3.35
CA LEU A 81 -9.17 -6.21 1.90
C LEU A 81 -9.24 -7.66 1.42
N THR A 82 -8.73 -8.61 2.19
CA THR A 82 -8.84 -10.04 1.85
C THR A 82 -10.28 -10.52 1.67
N ARG A 83 -11.26 -9.85 2.30
CA ARG A 83 -12.69 -10.15 2.13
C ARG A 83 -13.26 -9.71 0.78
N LEU A 84 -12.56 -8.82 0.09
CA LEU A 84 -13.03 -8.18 -1.14
C LEU A 84 -12.43 -8.77 -2.40
N LEU A 85 -11.33 -9.53 -2.29
CA LEU A 85 -10.47 -9.91 -3.41
C LEU A 85 -11.23 -10.59 -4.56
N ASP A 86 -12.15 -11.51 -4.26
CA ASP A 86 -12.96 -12.21 -5.27
C ASP A 86 -13.96 -11.30 -6.00
N ARG A 87 -14.20 -10.09 -5.47
CA ARG A 87 -15.22 -9.16 -5.95
C ARG A 87 -14.64 -7.92 -6.60
N ILE A 88 -13.31 -7.73 -6.51
CA ILE A 88 -12.62 -6.60 -7.14
C ILE A 88 -12.63 -6.76 -8.66
N ASP A 89 -13.04 -5.73 -9.37
CA ASP A 89 -12.82 -5.62 -10.82
C ASP A 89 -11.35 -5.29 -11.08
N TRP A 90 -10.53 -6.34 -11.12
CA TRP A 90 -9.09 -6.24 -11.33
C TRP A 90 -8.72 -5.53 -12.63
N LYS A 91 -9.53 -5.74 -13.69
CA LYS A 91 -9.30 -5.04 -14.97
C LYS A 91 -9.51 -3.54 -14.85
N ARG A 92 -10.46 -3.12 -14.02
CA ARG A 92 -10.71 -1.70 -13.75
C ARG A 92 -9.56 -1.07 -12.96
N ILE A 93 -9.06 -1.77 -11.94
CA ILE A 93 -7.88 -1.31 -11.17
C ILE A 93 -6.65 -1.24 -12.09
N ALA A 94 -6.35 -2.30 -12.86
CA ALA A 94 -5.22 -2.33 -13.80
C ALA A 94 -5.28 -1.16 -14.79
N ARG A 95 -6.43 -0.92 -15.41
CA ARG A 95 -6.60 0.25 -16.32
C ARG A 95 -6.34 1.60 -15.65
N SER A 96 -6.58 1.73 -14.35
CA SER A 96 -6.22 2.96 -13.63
C SER A 96 -4.70 3.09 -13.45
N VAL A 97 -4.01 1.99 -13.21
CA VAL A 97 -2.54 1.97 -13.14
C VAL A 97 -1.93 2.29 -14.51
N ASP A 98 -2.44 1.67 -15.57
CA ASP A 98 -2.01 1.96 -16.96
C ASP A 98 -2.22 3.44 -17.34
N ALA A 99 -3.26 4.05 -16.77
CA ALA A 99 -3.55 5.48 -16.95
C ALA A 99 -2.71 6.40 -16.03
N GLY A 100 -1.80 5.83 -15.22
CA GLY A 100 -0.86 6.58 -14.37
C GLY A 100 -1.26 6.74 -12.91
N THR A 101 -2.35 6.11 -12.44
CA THR A 101 -2.71 6.12 -11.01
C THR A 101 -1.72 5.30 -10.20
N ARG A 102 -1.07 5.93 -9.24
CA ARG A 102 -0.20 5.27 -8.25
C ARG A 102 -1.01 4.88 -7.03
N TRP A 103 -1.25 3.59 -6.86
CA TRP A 103 -1.90 3.04 -5.66
C TRP A 103 -0.85 2.83 -4.57
N VAL A 104 -0.99 3.57 -3.47
CA VAL A 104 0.01 3.63 -2.39
C VAL A 104 -0.57 3.15 -1.07
N GLY A 105 0.19 2.36 -0.35
CA GLY A 105 -0.11 1.92 1.00
C GLY A 105 0.69 0.68 1.38
N MET A 106 0.57 0.27 2.63
CA MET A 106 1.23 -0.91 3.20
C MET A 106 0.26 -1.71 4.08
N SER A 107 0.76 -2.73 4.78
CA SER A 107 -0.04 -3.57 5.68
C SER A 107 -1.13 -4.31 4.90
N ASP A 108 -2.42 -4.15 5.23
CA ASP A 108 -3.54 -4.81 4.54
C ASP A 108 -3.61 -4.50 3.04
N MET A 109 -3.06 -3.34 2.60
CA MET A 109 -2.93 -2.98 1.18
C MET A 109 -2.11 -3.99 0.37
N THR A 110 -1.23 -4.76 0.99
CA THR A 110 -0.51 -5.88 0.36
C THR A 110 -1.48 -6.83 -0.35
N SER A 111 -2.68 -7.03 0.19
CA SER A 111 -3.72 -7.85 -0.46
C SER A 111 -4.11 -7.33 -1.83
N LEU A 112 -4.34 -6.02 -1.96
CA LEU A 112 -4.68 -5.37 -3.23
C LEU A 112 -3.49 -5.38 -4.19
N GLN A 113 -2.31 -5.09 -3.68
CA GLN A 113 -1.07 -4.99 -4.46
C GLN A 113 -0.72 -6.34 -5.11
N LEU A 114 -0.71 -7.40 -4.32
CA LEU A 114 -0.43 -8.76 -4.83
C LEU A 114 -1.56 -9.29 -5.70
N GLY A 115 -2.82 -9.04 -5.33
CA GLY A 115 -3.97 -9.41 -6.15
C GLY A 115 -3.93 -8.72 -7.52
N LEU A 116 -3.58 -7.45 -7.59
CA LEU A 116 -3.42 -6.75 -8.86
C LEU A 116 -2.29 -7.37 -9.70
N LEU A 117 -1.15 -7.66 -9.09
CA LEU A 117 -0.02 -8.31 -9.74
C LEU A 117 -0.40 -9.69 -10.29
N ALA A 118 -1.27 -10.43 -9.58
CA ALA A 118 -1.75 -11.74 -10.02
C ALA A 118 -2.74 -11.68 -11.19
N HIS A 119 -3.61 -10.65 -11.23
CA HIS A 119 -4.75 -10.60 -12.15
C HIS A 119 -4.59 -9.65 -13.34
N GLY A 120 -3.87 -8.58 -13.20
CA GLY A 120 -3.79 -7.54 -14.22
C GLY A 120 -2.39 -7.04 -14.48
N GLY A 121 -1.47 -7.33 -13.59
CA GLY A 121 -0.16 -6.72 -13.62
C GLY A 121 -0.20 -5.23 -13.21
N GLY A 122 0.92 -4.57 -13.39
CA GLY A 122 1.08 -3.16 -13.06
C GLY A 122 1.85 -2.94 -11.77
N VAL A 123 2.37 -1.72 -11.62
CA VAL A 123 3.18 -1.32 -10.47
C VAL A 123 2.29 -0.66 -9.43
N THR A 124 2.41 -1.12 -8.19
CA THR A 124 1.84 -0.48 -7.01
C THR A 124 2.97 -0.05 -6.06
N TRP A 125 2.66 0.76 -5.09
CA TRP A 125 3.67 1.38 -4.24
C TRP A 125 3.46 0.93 -2.79
N ALA A 126 4.37 0.11 -2.28
CA ALA A 126 4.47 -0.15 -0.85
C ALA A 126 5.05 1.12 -0.21
N GLY A 127 4.23 1.84 0.54
CA GLY A 127 4.62 3.16 1.02
C GLY A 127 3.78 3.62 2.20
N PRO A 128 3.95 4.88 2.60
CA PRO A 128 3.33 5.42 3.81
C PRO A 128 1.80 5.34 3.76
N LEU A 129 1.21 5.46 4.93
CA LEU A 129 -0.24 5.58 5.14
C LEU A 129 -0.58 7.02 5.53
N ALA A 130 -1.65 7.55 4.98
CA ALA A 130 -1.97 8.96 5.19
C ALA A 130 -2.12 9.31 6.68
N CYS A 131 -2.86 8.52 7.46
CA CYS A 131 -3.14 8.83 8.86
C CYS A 131 -2.00 8.43 9.81
N ASP A 132 -1.34 7.32 9.52
CA ASP A 132 -0.35 6.73 10.43
C ASP A 132 1.05 7.38 10.25
N ASP A 133 1.30 7.99 9.09
CA ASP A 133 2.54 8.74 8.80
C ASP A 133 2.27 10.25 8.68
N PHE A 134 1.65 10.73 7.61
CA PHE A 134 1.37 12.15 7.40
C PHE A 134 0.40 12.75 8.42
N GLY A 135 -0.43 11.90 9.02
CA GLY A 135 -1.40 12.28 10.05
C GLY A 135 -0.83 12.38 11.47
N ARG A 136 0.42 12.00 11.72
CA ARG A 136 1.04 12.04 13.06
C ARG A 136 1.13 13.46 13.60
N SER A 137 0.81 13.62 14.88
CA SER A 137 0.95 14.88 15.60
C SER A 137 2.41 15.16 15.96
N SER A 138 2.73 16.40 16.29
CA SER A 138 4.05 16.74 16.81
C SER A 138 4.38 16.01 18.11
N ALA A 139 3.36 15.72 18.94
CA ALA A 139 3.53 14.92 20.16
C ALA A 139 3.88 13.45 19.88
N GLU A 140 3.53 12.94 18.68
CA GLU A 140 3.87 11.60 18.18
C GLU A 140 5.16 11.62 17.33
N GLY A 141 5.90 12.71 17.33
CA GLY A 141 7.13 12.91 16.56
C GLY A 141 6.92 13.50 15.15
N GLY A 142 5.68 13.74 14.73
CA GLY A 142 5.40 14.23 13.38
C GLY A 142 5.59 13.18 12.28
N VAL A 143 5.65 13.61 11.04
CA VAL A 143 6.07 12.76 9.91
C VAL A 143 7.59 12.64 9.94
N ASP A 144 8.09 11.48 9.55
CA ASP A 144 9.52 11.25 9.35
C ASP A 144 9.98 11.95 8.05
N ASP A 145 11.06 12.70 8.12
CA ASP A 145 11.54 13.53 7.00
C ASP A 145 11.98 12.68 5.80
N VAL A 146 12.53 11.48 6.03
CA VAL A 146 12.92 10.56 4.95
C VAL A 146 11.68 10.00 4.27
N THR A 147 10.67 9.60 5.05
CA THR A 147 9.39 9.14 4.53
C THR A 147 8.72 10.22 3.68
N GLU A 148 8.71 11.47 4.15
CA GLU A 148 8.12 12.61 3.44
C GLU A 148 8.88 12.88 2.13
N GLY A 149 10.21 12.98 2.18
CA GLY A 149 11.05 13.23 1.02
C GLY A 149 10.92 12.14 -0.03
N CYS A 150 11.12 10.87 0.34
CA CYS A 150 10.99 9.73 -0.57
C CYS A 150 9.58 9.63 -1.18
N PHE A 151 8.53 9.94 -0.42
CA PHE A 151 7.17 9.93 -0.96
C PHE A 151 6.99 11.00 -2.04
N VAL A 152 7.45 12.23 -1.80
CA VAL A 152 7.35 13.32 -2.78
C VAL A 152 8.14 12.98 -4.05
N GLU A 153 9.36 12.49 -3.92
CA GLU A 153 10.20 12.07 -5.05
C GLU A 153 9.57 10.91 -5.83
N ALA A 154 9.06 9.88 -5.14
CA ALA A 154 8.39 8.76 -5.78
C ALA A 154 7.13 9.20 -6.54
N MET A 155 6.32 10.07 -5.93
CA MET A 155 5.06 10.54 -6.53
C MET A 155 5.27 11.58 -7.63
N SER A 156 6.43 12.24 -7.69
CA SER A 156 6.81 13.12 -8.81
C SER A 156 7.55 12.37 -9.93
N GLY A 157 8.02 11.14 -9.68
CA GLY A 157 8.86 10.38 -10.60
C GLY A 157 10.34 10.74 -10.54
N ALA A 158 10.76 11.46 -9.51
CA ALA A 158 12.15 11.87 -9.30
C ALA A 158 12.96 10.87 -8.45
N LEU A 159 12.32 9.88 -7.84
CA LEU A 159 13.00 8.89 -7.02
C LEU A 159 13.86 7.97 -7.88
N GLU A 160 15.18 8.06 -7.73
CA GLU A 160 16.14 7.23 -8.45
C GLU A 160 16.53 5.97 -7.66
N ALA A 161 16.72 6.11 -6.33
CA ALA A 161 17.13 5.02 -5.47
C ALA A 161 16.68 5.26 -4.01
N VAL A 162 16.50 4.18 -3.28
CA VAL A 162 16.32 4.21 -1.82
C VAL A 162 17.50 3.50 -1.18
N GLY A 163 18.21 4.21 -0.31
CA GLY A 163 19.33 3.67 0.45
C GLY A 163 18.93 3.37 1.89
N PHE A 164 19.42 2.26 2.41
CA PHE A 164 19.31 1.90 3.83
C PHE A 164 20.57 1.22 4.32
N ARG A 165 20.77 1.23 5.62
CA ARG A 165 21.90 0.53 6.25
C ARG A 165 21.43 -0.83 6.75
N THR A 166 22.25 -1.85 6.53
CA THR A 166 22.04 -3.21 7.07
C THR A 166 23.16 -3.55 8.05
N ASP A 167 22.97 -4.64 8.77
CA ASP A 167 24.06 -5.31 9.47
C ASP A 167 25.10 -5.83 8.47
N VAL A 168 26.32 -6.09 8.96
CA VAL A 168 27.42 -6.64 8.16
C VAL A 168 27.08 -8.03 7.61
N GLY A 169 27.66 -8.40 6.47
CA GLY A 169 27.53 -9.73 5.88
C GLY A 169 26.73 -9.78 4.57
N PHE A 170 26.25 -8.63 4.11
CA PHE A 170 25.53 -8.50 2.83
C PHE A 170 26.33 -7.80 1.74
N ASP A 171 27.61 -7.56 1.99
CA ASP A 171 28.52 -6.91 1.03
C ASP A 171 28.64 -7.76 -0.26
N GLY A 172 28.51 -7.10 -1.41
CA GLY A 172 28.66 -7.76 -2.72
C GLY A 172 27.37 -8.42 -3.25
N LEU A 173 26.23 -8.27 -2.57
CA LEU A 173 24.95 -8.64 -3.17
C LEU A 173 24.59 -7.65 -4.29
N ASP A 174 24.46 -8.19 -5.51
CA ASP A 174 23.95 -7.45 -6.69
C ASP A 174 22.94 -8.36 -7.39
N VAL A 175 21.67 -8.10 -7.17
CA VAL A 175 20.57 -8.89 -7.72
C VAL A 175 19.55 -7.99 -8.42
N ARG A 176 18.97 -8.49 -9.50
CA ARG A 176 17.94 -7.80 -10.28
C ARG A 176 16.74 -8.71 -10.45
N GLY A 177 15.56 -8.15 -10.24
CA GLY A 177 14.31 -8.90 -10.39
C GLY A 177 13.10 -8.03 -10.06
N THR A 178 11.92 -8.57 -10.29
CA THR A 178 10.68 -7.94 -9.84
C THR A 178 10.67 -7.85 -8.32
N LEU A 179 10.65 -6.62 -7.77
CA LEU A 179 10.42 -6.40 -6.35
C LEU A 179 8.94 -6.59 -6.05
N TRP A 180 8.62 -7.48 -5.12
CA TRP A 180 7.26 -7.81 -4.75
C TRP A 180 7.17 -8.24 -3.29
N GLY A 181 5.97 -8.28 -2.72
CA GLY A 181 5.78 -8.71 -1.33
C GLY A 181 4.97 -7.70 -0.52
N GLY A 182 5.36 -7.45 0.71
CA GLY A 182 4.72 -6.58 1.69
C GLY A 182 4.54 -7.24 3.03
N ASN A 183 3.38 -7.08 3.67
CA ASN A 183 3.11 -7.63 5.00
C ASN A 183 3.16 -9.17 4.99
N LEU A 184 4.04 -9.75 5.78
CA LEU A 184 4.34 -11.20 5.79
C LEU A 184 3.10 -12.05 6.05
N ALA A 185 2.26 -11.65 6.99
CA ALA A 185 1.03 -12.40 7.30
C ALA A 185 0.05 -12.35 6.13
N ILE A 186 -0.05 -11.23 5.44
CA ILE A 186 -0.89 -11.08 4.24
C ILE A 186 -0.30 -11.88 3.07
N VAL A 187 1.01 -11.80 2.83
CA VAL A 187 1.69 -12.62 1.82
C VAL A 187 1.32 -14.10 2.01
N ASN A 188 1.50 -14.64 3.22
CA ASN A 188 1.16 -16.02 3.51
C ASN A 188 -0.33 -16.34 3.34
N SER A 189 -1.22 -15.40 3.69
CA SER A 189 -2.67 -15.62 3.57
C SER A 189 -3.15 -15.78 2.12
N LEU A 190 -2.36 -15.35 1.15
CA LEU A 190 -2.68 -15.47 -0.28
C LEU A 190 -2.16 -16.76 -0.92
N LEU A 191 -1.29 -17.53 -0.22
CA LEU A 191 -0.79 -18.81 -0.74
C LEU A 191 -1.95 -19.72 -1.17
N ALA A 192 -1.78 -20.36 -2.32
CA ALA A 192 -2.75 -21.27 -2.93
C ALA A 192 -4.11 -20.61 -3.26
N THR A 193 -4.21 -19.29 -3.29
CA THR A 193 -5.38 -18.57 -3.76
C THR A 193 -5.22 -18.08 -5.20
N PRO A 194 -6.31 -17.73 -5.91
CA PRO A 194 -6.23 -17.10 -7.23
C PRO A 194 -5.52 -15.73 -7.24
N HIS A 195 -5.32 -15.14 -6.07
CA HIS A 195 -4.71 -13.81 -5.88
C HIS A 195 -3.20 -13.89 -5.63
N TRP A 196 -2.63 -15.09 -5.67
CA TRP A 196 -1.18 -15.28 -5.54
C TRP A 196 -0.46 -14.92 -6.84
N PRO A 197 0.49 -13.96 -6.85
CA PRO A 197 1.23 -13.61 -8.05
C PRO A 197 2.24 -14.71 -8.41
N ARG A 198 2.37 -14.98 -9.71
CA ARG A 198 3.35 -15.96 -10.23
C ARG A 198 4.63 -15.25 -10.64
N ILE A 199 5.51 -15.01 -9.69
CA ILE A 199 6.81 -14.37 -9.91
C ILE A 199 7.90 -15.46 -9.98
N LYS A 200 8.80 -15.31 -10.94
CA LYS A 200 10.01 -16.13 -11.07
C LYS A 200 11.23 -15.22 -11.07
N GLY A 201 12.26 -15.58 -10.29
CA GLY A 201 13.47 -14.78 -10.18
C GLY A 201 13.23 -13.37 -9.64
N GLY A 202 12.27 -13.21 -8.72
CA GLY A 202 11.94 -11.94 -8.10
C GLY A 202 12.73 -11.68 -6.82
N ILE A 203 12.57 -10.48 -6.29
CA ILE A 203 13.08 -10.07 -4.97
C ILE A 203 11.88 -9.96 -4.05
N LEU A 204 11.76 -10.89 -3.10
CA LEU A 204 10.68 -10.87 -2.12
C LEU A 204 11.03 -9.90 -0.99
N PHE A 205 10.23 -8.86 -0.84
CA PHE A 205 10.25 -7.94 0.29
C PHE A 205 9.16 -8.34 1.28
N VAL A 206 9.52 -8.48 2.56
CA VAL A 206 8.55 -8.75 3.62
C VAL A 206 8.75 -7.79 4.78
N GLU A 207 7.64 -7.35 5.35
CA GLU A 207 7.61 -6.56 6.58
C GLU A 207 6.68 -7.21 7.59
N ASP A 208 6.91 -6.91 8.85
CA ASP A 208 6.15 -7.43 9.98
C ASP A 208 5.86 -6.33 10.99
N VAL A 209 4.76 -6.44 11.71
CA VAL A 209 4.37 -5.50 12.77
C VAL A 209 4.13 -6.24 14.09
N ASN A 210 5.16 -6.23 14.95
CA ASN A 210 5.08 -6.75 16.32
C ASN A 210 4.70 -8.24 16.44
N GLU A 211 4.98 -9.06 15.44
CA GLU A 211 4.81 -10.50 15.56
C GLU A 211 5.92 -11.11 16.42
N HIS A 212 5.60 -12.14 17.16
CA HIS A 212 6.62 -12.90 17.87
C HIS A 212 7.56 -13.61 16.89
N PRO A 213 8.88 -13.71 17.17
CA PRO A 213 9.85 -14.33 16.27
C PRO A 213 9.43 -15.70 15.73
N TYR A 214 8.84 -16.56 16.55
CA TYR A 214 8.37 -17.87 16.11
C TYR A 214 7.24 -17.82 15.07
N ARG A 215 6.46 -16.73 15.04
CA ARG A 215 5.42 -16.55 14.01
C ARG A 215 6.02 -16.07 12.69
N VAL A 216 7.03 -15.21 12.76
CA VAL A 216 7.82 -14.80 11.60
C VAL A 216 8.48 -16.02 10.99
N GLU A 217 9.21 -16.80 11.80
CA GLU A 217 9.86 -18.05 11.37
C GLU A 217 8.87 -19.02 10.72
N ARG A 218 7.73 -19.28 11.36
CA ARG A 218 6.69 -20.16 10.82
C ARG A 218 6.18 -19.70 9.46
N ASN A 219 5.98 -18.39 9.28
CA ASN A 219 5.54 -17.82 8.01
C ASN A 219 6.61 -17.97 6.93
N LEU A 220 7.89 -17.76 7.26
CA LEU A 220 8.99 -17.94 6.32
C LEU A 220 9.16 -19.43 5.94
N LEU A 221 9.06 -20.35 6.90
CA LEU A 221 9.07 -21.78 6.64
C LEU A 221 7.91 -22.21 5.74
N GLN A 222 6.74 -21.64 5.90
CA GLN A 222 5.59 -21.90 5.01
C GLN A 222 5.87 -21.44 3.59
N LEU A 223 6.46 -20.26 3.40
CA LEU A 223 6.86 -19.76 2.08
C LEU A 223 7.90 -20.68 1.43
N HIS A 224 8.90 -21.13 2.21
CA HIS A 224 9.91 -22.08 1.74
C HIS A 224 9.28 -23.42 1.33
N GLN A 225 8.46 -24.03 2.20
CA GLN A 225 7.77 -25.29 1.91
C GLN A 225 6.80 -25.21 0.72
N ALA A 226 6.28 -24.02 0.44
CA ALA A 226 5.46 -23.75 -0.73
C ALA A 226 6.28 -23.49 -2.02
N GLY A 227 7.62 -23.57 -1.95
CA GLY A 227 8.53 -23.36 -3.08
C GLY A 227 8.64 -21.89 -3.52
N VAL A 228 8.23 -20.95 -2.67
CA VAL A 228 8.27 -19.52 -3.02
C VAL A 228 9.69 -18.98 -2.97
N LEU A 229 10.51 -19.46 -2.06
CA LEU A 229 11.88 -19.00 -1.86
C LEU A 229 12.90 -19.71 -2.78
N ASP A 230 12.46 -20.71 -3.53
CA ASP A 230 13.30 -21.49 -4.45
C ASP A 230 13.07 -21.09 -5.93
N ALA A 231 12.22 -20.10 -6.19
CA ALA A 231 11.74 -19.72 -7.52
C ALA A 231 12.58 -18.64 -8.21
#